data_f04067d5456d0535e4ff1cef63991c4e
#
_entry.id   f04067d5456d0535e4ff1cef63991c4e
#
_cell.length_a   1.000
_cell.length_b   1.000
_cell.length_c   1.000
_cell.angle_alpha   90.00
_cell.angle_beta   90.00
_cell.angle_gamma   90.00
#
_symmetry.space_group_name_H-M   'P 1'
#
loop_
_entity.id
_entity.type
_entity.pdbx_description
1 polymer ?
#
loop_
_entity_poly.entity_id
_entity_poly.type
_entity_poly.pdbx_seq_one_letter_code
_entity_poly.pdbx_strand_id
1 'polypeptide(L)'
;SSFLMGEIAAATIFKQMFDNSREADFKEGFKNIGRDEGRHMAICMAVMERDYPGLDEATKAVVTKQIRAGYLFLSAVLFEPPMEFWDLPEDFIANQREGEEVARAAGFGIPSYEAKKANWKNAMINLKGVLDRYNIPFPAIPEVGISGQEVSDVDLDDIIPVF
;
A
#
# COMPACT_ATOMS: atom_id res chain seq x y z
N SER A 1 -10.40 -6.43 -0.79
CA SER A 1 -9.28 -5.87 -1.59
C SER A 1 -8.61 -4.68 -0.92
N SER A 2 -9.36 -3.68 -0.45
CA SER A 2 -8.82 -2.49 0.23
C SER A 2 -8.02 -2.86 1.48
N PHE A 3 -8.50 -3.81 2.27
CA PHE A 3 -7.79 -4.30 3.46
C PHE A 3 -6.43 -4.91 3.08
N LEU A 4 -6.38 -5.79 2.08
CA LEU A 4 -5.12 -6.39 1.61
C LEU A 4 -4.09 -5.31 1.17
N MET A 5 -4.56 -4.25 0.51
CA MET A 5 -3.68 -3.14 0.11
C MET A 5 -3.11 -2.41 1.33
N GLY A 6 -3.93 -2.19 2.37
CA GLY A 6 -3.49 -1.62 3.65
C GLY A 6 -2.41 -2.46 4.33
N GLU A 7 -2.60 -3.77 4.41
CA GLU A 7 -1.65 -4.71 5.00
C GLU A 7 -0.31 -4.73 4.24
N ILE A 8 -0.36 -4.69 2.90
CA ILE A 8 0.85 -4.62 2.07
C ILE A 8 1.60 -3.30 2.28
N ALA A 9 0.88 -2.18 2.38
CA ALA A 9 1.49 -0.88 2.67
C ALA A 9 2.17 -0.90 4.04
N ALA A 10 1.47 -1.38 5.08
CA ALA A 10 1.97 -1.49 6.43
C ALA A 10 3.21 -2.40 6.49
N ALA A 11 3.14 -3.60 5.94
CA ALA A 11 4.26 -4.53 5.90
C ALA A 11 5.49 -3.93 5.18
N THR A 12 5.27 -3.20 4.08
CA THR A 12 6.33 -2.55 3.32
C THR A 12 7.02 -1.47 4.13
N ILE A 13 6.26 -0.63 4.85
CA ILE A 13 6.80 0.45 5.68
C ILE A 13 7.55 -0.13 6.88
N PHE A 14 6.92 -1.03 7.63
CA PHE A 14 7.52 -1.59 8.84
C PHE A 14 8.79 -2.40 8.55
N LYS A 15 8.84 -3.09 7.40
CA LYS A 15 10.07 -3.73 6.97
C LYS A 15 11.19 -2.72 6.73
N GLN A 16 10.91 -1.62 6.08
CA GLN A 16 11.91 -0.57 5.85
C GLN A 16 12.39 0.05 7.17
N MET A 17 11.46 0.32 8.09
CA MET A 17 11.80 0.85 9.41
C MET A 17 12.63 -0.15 10.23
N PHE A 18 12.30 -1.45 10.15
CA PHE A 18 13.13 -2.50 10.75
C PHE A 18 14.54 -2.52 10.19
N ASP A 19 14.68 -2.50 8.85
CA ASP A 19 15.97 -2.60 8.18
C ASP A 19 16.87 -1.38 8.50
N ASN A 20 16.29 -0.19 8.63
CA ASN A 20 17.02 1.07 8.79
C ASN A 20 17.12 1.58 10.25
N SER A 21 16.33 1.05 11.19
CA SER A 21 16.41 1.47 12.59
C SER A 21 17.75 1.13 13.22
N ARG A 22 18.23 2.01 14.09
CA ARG A 22 19.46 1.77 14.87
C ARG A 22 19.18 1.19 16.25
N GLU A 23 18.00 1.44 16.80
CA GLU A 23 17.61 1.03 18.14
C GLU A 23 17.05 -0.38 18.16
N ALA A 24 17.58 -1.23 19.05
CA ALA A 24 17.19 -2.65 19.15
C ALA A 24 15.71 -2.83 19.51
N ASP A 25 15.19 -2.01 20.42
CA ASP A 25 13.80 -2.09 20.88
C ASP A 25 12.82 -1.74 19.76
N PHE A 26 13.15 -0.72 18.93
CA PHE A 26 12.37 -0.39 17.74
C PHE A 26 12.41 -1.53 16.71
N LYS A 27 13.58 -2.14 16.49
CA LYS A 27 13.69 -3.29 15.59
C LYS A 27 12.81 -4.45 16.05
N GLU A 28 12.83 -4.79 17.33
CA GLU A 28 11.96 -5.86 17.83
C GLU A 28 10.47 -5.51 17.71
N GLY A 29 10.10 -4.24 17.97
CA GLY A 29 8.75 -3.74 17.75
C GLY A 29 8.30 -3.90 16.28
N PHE A 30 9.08 -3.40 15.33
CA PHE A 30 8.76 -3.51 13.90
C PHE A 30 8.73 -4.95 13.40
N LYS A 31 9.59 -5.82 13.91
CA LYS A 31 9.58 -7.25 13.61
C LYS A 31 8.29 -7.92 14.07
N ASN A 32 7.79 -7.58 15.25
CA ASN A 32 6.56 -8.12 15.78
C ASN A 32 5.35 -7.63 14.97
N ILE A 33 5.27 -6.33 14.65
CA ILE A 33 4.23 -5.76 13.78
C ILE A 33 4.29 -6.45 12.41
N GLY A 34 5.45 -6.52 11.76
CA GLY A 34 5.60 -7.16 10.46
C GLY A 34 5.19 -8.63 10.43
N ARG A 35 5.33 -9.35 11.56
CA ARG A 35 4.83 -10.72 11.70
C ARG A 35 3.30 -10.76 11.74
N ASP A 36 2.67 -9.81 12.39
CA ASP A 36 1.21 -9.72 12.44
C ASP A 36 0.63 -9.31 11.08
N GLU A 37 1.26 -8.36 10.37
CA GLU A 37 0.89 -8.02 8.99
C GLU A 37 0.99 -9.23 8.04
N GLY A 38 2.02 -10.07 8.22
CA GLY A 38 2.14 -11.32 7.47
C GLY A 38 0.98 -12.29 7.70
N ARG A 39 0.45 -12.36 8.93
CA ARG A 39 -0.75 -13.17 9.27
C ARG A 39 -2.01 -12.59 8.65
N HIS A 40 -2.18 -11.26 8.71
CA HIS A 40 -3.31 -10.56 8.10
C HIS A 40 -3.32 -10.77 6.58
N MET A 41 -2.18 -10.62 5.91
CA MET A 41 -2.06 -10.92 4.49
C MET A 41 -2.42 -12.37 4.17
N ALA A 42 -1.97 -13.34 4.98
CA ALA A 42 -2.30 -14.75 4.78
C ALA A 42 -3.82 -15.01 4.88
N ILE A 43 -4.50 -14.35 5.84
CA ILE A 43 -5.97 -14.42 5.98
C ILE A 43 -6.64 -13.82 4.74
N CYS A 44 -6.21 -12.64 4.29
CA CYS A 44 -6.75 -11.99 3.10
C CYS A 44 -6.62 -12.90 1.87
N MET A 45 -5.45 -13.51 1.68
CA MET A 45 -5.20 -14.41 0.57
C MET A 45 -6.08 -15.67 0.63
N ALA A 46 -6.24 -16.27 1.82
CA ALA A 46 -7.11 -17.43 2.00
C ALA A 46 -8.59 -17.10 1.71
N VAL A 47 -9.06 -15.93 2.11
CA VAL A 47 -10.43 -15.46 1.78
C VAL A 47 -10.56 -15.26 0.27
N MET A 48 -9.60 -14.61 -0.38
CA MET A 48 -9.64 -14.38 -1.82
C MET A 48 -9.60 -15.72 -2.59
N GLU A 49 -8.75 -16.66 -2.20
CA GLU A 49 -8.67 -17.98 -2.81
C GLU A 49 -10.00 -18.75 -2.71
N ARG A 50 -10.67 -18.68 -1.57
CA ARG A 50 -11.93 -19.36 -1.32
C ARG A 50 -13.10 -18.71 -2.07
N ASP A 51 -13.22 -17.41 -1.99
CA ASP A 51 -14.45 -16.68 -2.37
C ASP A 51 -14.38 -16.11 -3.78
N TYR A 52 -13.21 -15.68 -4.27
CA TYR A 52 -13.08 -15.01 -5.57
C TYR A 52 -13.56 -15.85 -6.76
N PRO A 53 -13.28 -17.17 -6.84
CA PRO A 53 -13.76 -17.99 -7.97
C PRO A 53 -15.28 -18.04 -8.11
N GLY A 54 -16.01 -17.86 -7.01
CA GLY A 54 -17.47 -17.87 -6.98
C GLY A 54 -18.14 -16.52 -7.29
N LEU A 55 -17.35 -15.45 -7.45
CA LEU A 55 -17.89 -14.13 -7.77
C LEU A 55 -18.33 -14.06 -9.24
N ASP A 56 -19.36 -13.26 -9.50
CA ASP A 56 -19.73 -12.89 -10.86
C ASP A 56 -18.72 -11.90 -11.48
N GLU A 57 -18.75 -11.76 -12.81
CA GLU A 57 -17.76 -10.93 -13.53
C GLU A 57 -17.89 -9.44 -13.19
N ALA A 58 -19.09 -8.96 -12.86
CA ALA A 58 -19.26 -7.56 -12.45
C ALA A 58 -18.58 -7.30 -11.11
N THR A 59 -18.75 -8.20 -10.13
CA THR A 59 -18.07 -8.12 -8.84
C THR A 59 -16.56 -8.27 -8.98
N LYS A 60 -16.07 -9.14 -9.86
CA LYS A 60 -14.62 -9.27 -10.15
C LYS A 60 -14.05 -7.97 -10.72
N ALA A 61 -14.78 -7.31 -11.62
CA ALA A 61 -14.36 -6.00 -12.16
C ALA A 61 -14.26 -4.94 -11.04
N VAL A 62 -15.21 -4.93 -10.10
CA VAL A 62 -15.14 -4.05 -8.91
C VAL A 62 -13.90 -4.34 -8.07
N VAL A 63 -13.55 -5.60 -7.84
CA VAL A 63 -12.32 -5.96 -7.12
C VAL A 63 -11.07 -5.36 -7.78
N THR A 64 -10.96 -5.49 -9.11
CA THR A 64 -9.84 -4.92 -9.87
C THR A 64 -9.80 -3.39 -9.76
N LYS A 65 -10.95 -2.74 -9.86
CA LYS A 65 -11.09 -1.28 -9.69
C LYS A 65 -10.66 -0.85 -8.28
N GLN A 66 -11.07 -1.58 -7.24
CA GLN A 66 -10.67 -1.30 -5.86
C GLN A 66 -9.17 -1.46 -5.61
N ILE A 67 -8.49 -2.40 -6.28
CA ILE A 67 -7.03 -2.51 -6.21
C ILE A 67 -6.39 -1.26 -6.80
N ARG A 68 -6.88 -0.77 -7.93
CA ARG A 68 -6.40 0.49 -8.55
C ARG A 68 -6.63 1.69 -7.62
N ALA A 69 -7.84 1.82 -7.07
CA ALA A 69 -8.19 2.89 -6.14
C ALA A 69 -7.32 2.84 -4.87
N GLY A 70 -7.14 1.65 -4.29
CA GLY A 70 -6.28 1.46 -3.13
C GLY A 70 -4.82 1.82 -3.41
N TYR A 71 -4.29 1.49 -4.60
CA TYR A 71 -2.96 1.91 -5.02
C TYR A 71 -2.84 3.45 -5.05
N LEU A 72 -3.77 4.14 -5.69
CA LEU A 72 -3.76 5.60 -5.80
C LEU A 72 -3.84 6.26 -4.42
N PHE A 73 -4.78 5.83 -3.59
CA PHE A 73 -4.95 6.35 -2.24
C PHE A 73 -3.69 6.15 -1.38
N LEU A 74 -3.20 4.92 -1.28
CA LEU A 74 -2.04 4.62 -0.44
C LEU A 74 -0.76 5.26 -0.97
N SER A 75 -0.59 5.35 -2.29
CA SER A 75 0.55 6.05 -2.87
C SER A 75 0.53 7.53 -2.51
N ALA A 76 -0.63 8.18 -2.54
CA ALA A 76 -0.79 9.57 -2.14
C ALA A 76 -0.50 9.78 -0.64
N VAL A 77 -1.02 8.91 0.22
CA VAL A 77 -0.76 8.97 1.67
C VAL A 77 0.71 8.71 2.02
N LEU A 78 1.36 7.78 1.32
CA LEU A 78 2.74 7.38 1.62
C LEU A 78 3.79 8.34 1.07
N PHE A 79 3.50 9.03 -0.01
CA PHE A 79 4.46 9.86 -0.73
C PHE A 79 4.09 11.34 -0.71
N GLU A 80 2.94 11.68 -1.25
CA GLU A 80 2.39 13.04 -1.30
C GLU A 80 0.88 12.96 -1.11
N PRO A 81 0.35 13.34 0.05
CA PRO A 81 -1.09 13.34 0.25
C PRO A 81 -1.76 14.28 -0.76
N PRO A 82 -2.86 13.87 -1.38
CA PRO A 82 -3.61 14.72 -2.29
C PRO A 82 -4.26 15.84 -1.47
N MET A 83 -3.65 17.02 -1.49
CA MET A 83 -4.08 18.18 -0.69
C MET A 83 -5.54 18.54 -0.92
N GLU A 84 -6.02 18.38 -2.17
CA GLU A 84 -7.40 18.63 -2.56
C GLU A 84 -8.43 17.74 -1.86
N PHE A 85 -8.02 16.57 -1.36
CA PHE A 85 -8.92 15.62 -0.67
C PHE A 85 -8.97 15.81 0.85
N TRP A 86 -7.95 16.42 1.43
CA TRP A 86 -7.77 16.40 2.89
C TRP A 86 -7.98 17.75 3.56
N ASP A 87 -8.23 18.82 2.79
CA ASP A 87 -8.31 20.20 3.33
C ASP A 87 -7.18 20.49 4.34
N LEU A 88 -5.95 20.11 3.95
CA LEU A 88 -4.78 20.20 4.82
C LEU A 88 -4.19 21.61 4.75
N PRO A 89 -3.56 22.10 5.85
CA PRO A 89 -2.81 23.35 5.82
C PRO A 89 -1.72 23.34 4.74
N GLU A 90 -1.45 24.49 4.13
CA GLU A 90 -0.44 24.63 3.05
C GLU A 90 0.96 24.16 3.46
N ASP A 91 1.30 24.27 4.73
CA ASP A 91 2.59 23.85 5.30
C ASP A 91 2.62 22.38 5.74
N PHE A 92 1.50 21.65 5.64
CA PHE A 92 1.41 20.27 6.13
C PHE A 92 2.47 19.34 5.54
N ILE A 93 2.66 19.37 4.21
CA ILE A 93 3.65 18.52 3.53
C ILE A 93 5.07 18.90 3.95
N ALA A 94 5.35 20.20 4.07
CA ALA A 94 6.66 20.68 4.50
C ALA A 94 6.97 20.21 5.93
N ASN A 95 6.03 20.34 6.84
CA ASN A 95 6.15 19.90 8.23
C ASN A 95 6.30 18.38 8.33
N GLN A 96 5.56 17.62 7.52
CA GLN A 96 5.70 16.16 7.47
C GLN A 96 7.10 15.75 7.00
N ARG A 97 7.62 16.35 5.93
CA ARG A 97 8.96 16.07 5.42
C ARG A 97 10.04 16.43 6.44
N GLU A 98 9.91 17.57 7.10
CA GLU A 98 10.83 17.97 8.18
C GLU A 98 10.78 16.96 9.34
N GLY A 99 9.62 16.56 9.78
CA GLY A 99 9.42 15.53 10.82
C GLY A 99 10.05 14.20 10.44
N GLU A 100 9.90 13.76 9.19
CA GLU A 100 10.55 12.55 8.69
C GLU A 100 12.09 12.66 8.68
N GLU A 101 12.66 13.81 8.30
CA GLU A 101 14.10 14.04 8.34
C GLU A 101 14.63 13.99 9.77
N VAL A 102 13.97 14.63 10.72
CA VAL A 102 14.30 14.59 12.14
C VAL A 102 14.27 13.14 12.67
N ALA A 103 13.21 12.40 12.38
CA ALA A 103 13.07 11.02 12.80
C ALA A 103 14.15 10.11 12.14
N ARG A 104 14.47 10.35 10.89
CA ARG A 104 15.54 9.63 10.18
C ARG A 104 16.90 9.91 10.81
N ALA A 105 17.21 11.18 11.09
CA ALA A 105 18.46 11.58 11.76
C ALA A 105 18.57 10.97 13.16
N ALA A 106 17.47 10.87 13.89
CA ALA A 106 17.38 10.22 15.20
C ALA A 106 17.50 8.68 15.14
N GLY A 107 17.49 8.06 13.96
CA GLY A 107 17.69 6.61 13.81
C GLY A 107 16.45 5.75 13.93
N PHE A 108 15.23 6.36 13.79
CA PHE A 108 13.96 5.63 13.81
C PHE A 108 13.67 4.79 12.56
N GLY A 109 14.62 4.73 11.63
CA GLY A 109 14.50 3.86 10.46
C GLY A 109 13.58 4.38 9.35
N ILE A 110 13.18 5.65 9.41
CA ILE A 110 12.34 6.25 8.37
C ILE A 110 13.08 6.23 7.03
N PRO A 111 12.54 5.57 5.99
CA PRO A 111 13.18 5.51 4.69
C PRO A 111 13.11 6.85 3.96
N SER A 112 14.03 7.06 3.00
CA SER A 112 13.93 8.21 2.11
C SER A 112 12.72 8.09 1.19
N TYR A 113 12.28 9.21 0.62
CA TYR A 113 11.19 9.25 -0.36
C TYR A 113 11.40 8.26 -1.51
N GLU A 114 12.60 8.27 -2.12
CA GLU A 114 12.94 7.37 -3.22
C GLU A 114 12.92 5.89 -2.81
N ALA A 115 13.39 5.59 -1.60
CA ALA A 115 13.33 4.23 -1.05
C ALA A 115 11.88 3.78 -0.83
N LYS A 116 11.02 4.65 -0.29
CA LYS A 116 9.58 4.38 -0.15
C LYS A 116 8.95 4.03 -1.49
N LYS A 117 9.18 4.86 -2.51
CA LYS A 117 8.65 4.69 -3.86
C LYS A 117 9.12 3.39 -4.52
N ALA A 118 10.42 3.11 -4.45
CA ALA A 118 10.99 1.89 -5.01
C ALA A 118 10.42 0.62 -4.34
N ASN A 119 10.31 0.61 -3.02
CA ASN A 119 9.79 -0.51 -2.28
C ASN A 119 8.28 -0.70 -2.51
N TRP A 120 7.52 0.39 -2.64
CA TRP A 120 6.10 0.33 -2.99
C TRP A 120 5.88 -0.25 -4.39
N LYS A 121 6.69 0.17 -5.36
CA LYS A 121 6.69 -0.43 -6.70
C LYS A 121 6.93 -1.95 -6.63
N ASN A 122 7.95 -2.37 -5.90
CA ASN A 122 8.27 -3.79 -5.74
C ASN A 122 7.15 -4.56 -5.04
N ALA A 123 6.51 -3.95 -4.03
CA ALA A 123 5.35 -4.54 -3.36
C ALA A 123 4.19 -4.77 -4.34
N MET A 124 3.92 -3.83 -5.24
CA MET A 124 2.88 -3.97 -6.28
C MET A 124 3.22 -5.05 -7.30
N ILE A 125 4.48 -5.16 -7.72
CA ILE A 125 4.93 -6.24 -8.62
C ILE A 125 4.73 -7.61 -7.95
N ASN A 126 5.11 -7.73 -6.69
CA ASN A 126 4.93 -8.97 -5.93
C ASN A 126 3.45 -9.31 -5.75
N LEU A 127 2.61 -8.32 -5.40
CA LEU A 127 1.16 -8.51 -5.30
C LEU A 127 0.57 -9.01 -6.61
N LYS A 128 0.93 -8.36 -7.73
CA LYS A 128 0.49 -8.82 -9.05
C LYS A 128 0.84 -10.30 -9.27
N GLY A 129 2.10 -10.69 -9.00
CA GLY A 129 2.53 -12.09 -9.15
C GLY A 129 1.79 -13.07 -8.23
N VAL A 130 1.33 -12.62 -7.07
CA VAL A 130 0.48 -13.43 -6.18
C VAL A 130 -0.93 -13.55 -6.74
N LEU A 131 -1.55 -12.46 -7.15
CA LEU A 131 -2.93 -12.44 -7.65
C LEU A 131 -3.08 -13.16 -9.00
N ASP A 132 -2.07 -13.09 -9.86
CA ASP A 132 -2.02 -13.85 -11.12
C ASP A 132 -2.17 -15.37 -10.89
N ARG A 133 -1.68 -15.90 -9.77
CA ARG A 133 -1.83 -17.34 -9.41
C ARG A 133 -3.28 -17.74 -9.14
N TYR A 134 -4.11 -16.80 -8.75
CA TYR A 134 -5.53 -17.02 -8.47
C TYR A 134 -6.43 -16.53 -9.62
N ASN A 135 -5.84 -16.17 -10.76
CA ASN A 135 -6.56 -15.59 -11.90
C ASN A 135 -7.35 -14.32 -11.52
N ILE A 136 -6.81 -13.52 -10.59
CA ILE A 136 -7.38 -12.24 -10.20
C ILE A 136 -6.76 -11.16 -11.08
N PRO A 137 -7.52 -10.48 -11.94
CA PRO A 137 -6.99 -9.44 -12.82
C PRO A 137 -6.34 -8.33 -12.01
N PHE A 138 -5.13 -7.94 -12.39
CA PHE A 138 -4.43 -6.82 -11.79
C PHE A 138 -4.62 -5.57 -12.64
N PRO A 139 -4.91 -4.40 -12.06
CA PRO A 139 -5.04 -3.17 -12.83
C PRO A 139 -3.70 -2.72 -13.42
N ALA A 140 -3.76 -1.99 -14.53
CA ALA A 140 -2.60 -1.26 -15.01
C ALA A 140 -2.22 -0.16 -14.01
N ILE A 141 -0.93 -0.04 -13.73
CA ILE A 141 -0.36 1.00 -12.85
C ILE A 141 0.78 1.68 -13.61
N PRO A 142 0.46 2.54 -14.58
CA PRO A 142 1.45 3.17 -15.46
C PRO A 142 2.44 4.05 -14.70
N GLU A 143 2.05 4.63 -13.55
CA GLU A 143 2.90 5.47 -12.70
C GLU A 143 4.15 4.74 -12.20
N VAL A 144 4.09 3.43 -12.11
CA VAL A 144 5.23 2.59 -11.72
C VAL A 144 5.62 1.58 -12.80
N GLY A 145 5.06 1.72 -14.01
CA GLY A 145 5.41 0.88 -15.17
C GLY A 145 4.92 -0.57 -15.06
N ILE A 146 3.78 -0.80 -14.39
CA ILE A 146 3.15 -2.12 -14.29
C ILE A 146 2.03 -2.21 -15.32
N SER A 147 2.15 -3.18 -16.23
CA SER A 147 1.07 -3.54 -17.17
C SER A 147 0.02 -4.40 -16.47
N GLY A 148 -1.23 -4.25 -16.87
CA GLY A 148 -2.36 -4.99 -16.33
C GLY A 148 -3.63 -4.69 -17.11
N GLN A 149 -4.78 -4.97 -16.50
CA GLN A 149 -6.07 -4.61 -17.07
C GLN A 149 -6.27 -3.09 -17.03
N GLU A 150 -6.65 -2.51 -18.16
CA GLU A 150 -7.05 -1.09 -18.18
C GLU A 150 -8.30 -0.90 -17.32
N VAL A 151 -8.24 0.07 -16.43
CA VAL A 151 -9.36 0.48 -15.59
C VAL A 151 -9.63 1.94 -15.94
N SER A 152 -10.72 2.18 -16.68
CA SER A 152 -11.22 3.52 -16.91
C SER A 152 -11.95 4.00 -15.67
N ASP A 153 -11.76 5.23 -15.31
CA ASP A 153 -12.52 5.97 -14.28
C ASP A 153 -12.56 5.31 -12.89
N VAL A 154 -11.57 5.64 -12.08
CA VAL A 154 -11.64 5.46 -10.64
C VAL A 154 -12.31 6.71 -10.08
N ASP A 155 -13.54 6.57 -9.61
CA ASP A 155 -14.26 7.65 -8.93
C ASP A 155 -13.63 7.91 -7.56
N LEU A 156 -13.79 9.14 -7.03
CA LEU A 156 -13.33 9.49 -5.69
C LEU A 156 -13.96 8.60 -4.61
N ASP A 157 -15.22 8.24 -4.80
CA ASP A 157 -15.94 7.32 -3.91
C ASP A 157 -15.34 5.91 -3.91
N ASP A 158 -14.59 5.53 -4.94
CA ASP A 158 -13.85 4.27 -4.97
C ASP A 158 -12.54 4.33 -4.17
N ILE A 159 -12.01 5.53 -3.92
CA ILE A 159 -10.74 5.76 -3.24
C ILE A 159 -10.95 5.88 -1.73
N ILE A 160 -12.04 6.52 -1.31
CA ILE A 160 -12.34 6.73 0.10
C ILE A 160 -13.03 5.49 0.65
N PRO A 161 -12.42 4.73 1.58
CA PRO A 161 -13.12 3.63 2.22
C PRO A 161 -14.32 4.19 3.00
N VAL A 162 -15.51 3.75 2.63
CA VAL A 162 -16.71 3.99 3.45
C VAL A 162 -16.58 3.10 4.67
N PHE A 163 -16.27 3.69 5.82
CA PHE A 163 -16.27 3.03 7.12
C PHE A 163 -17.68 3.01 7.71
#